data_02e078f348f7e4fc1f15e52f68bc6a05
#
_entry.id   02e078f348f7e4fc1f15e52f68bc6a05
#
_cell.length_a   1.000
_cell.length_b   1.000
_cell.length_c   1.000
_cell.angle_alpha   90.00
_cell.angle_beta   90.00
_cell.angle_gamma   90.00
#
_symmetry.space_group_name_H-M   'P 1'
#
loop_
_entity.id
_entity.type
_entity.pdbx_description
1 polymer ?
#
loop_
_entity_poly.entity_id
_entity_poly.type
_entity_poly.pdbx_seq_one_letter_code
_entity_poly.pdbx_strand_id
1 'polypeptide(L)'
;MIMFYERSAVAEGDRQLLRDFHQTIAQKEDDARITISELYQNCNVAVIFGSWKKLSKKDYKQDRAPHHILKNDIVKQHGKKPLVIIETPLLNRKIGRRHDYYRVGLNHFLNNLGEFNNKNCKPDRFNKLGLTIKPWRAEGDHILVLGQNLNDASLLGADMELWVITTIKHLLKHTKRPIHFRDHPENGRKLQWAITRNFHDTKQVKYDESKTIRDSLQNAHCCVAYTSGSSLDAILDGVPVIPTSQYNFVWEISSHNINDIENPKMGEREQLLYNLAYAQWSVQEIQ
;
A
#
# COMPACT_ATOMS: atom_id res chain seq x y z
N MET A 1 15.15 16.46 -19.80
CA MET A 1 15.30 16.94 -18.39
C MET A 1 14.46 16.06 -17.49
N ILE A 2 15.09 15.47 -16.47
CA ILE A 2 14.47 14.75 -15.36
C ILE A 2 14.41 15.71 -14.17
N MET A 3 13.23 15.93 -13.58
CA MET A 3 13.02 16.87 -12.49
C MET A 3 12.57 16.15 -11.21
N PHE A 4 13.39 16.18 -10.17
CA PHE A 4 13.06 15.70 -8.84
C PHE A 4 12.42 16.81 -8.02
N TYR A 5 11.21 16.57 -7.51
CA TYR A 5 10.46 17.54 -6.71
C TYR A 5 10.64 17.24 -5.21
N GLU A 6 11.67 17.85 -4.59
CA GLU A 6 12.00 17.63 -3.18
C GLU A 6 10.82 17.93 -2.24
N ARG A 7 10.08 19.01 -2.50
CA ARG A 7 8.93 19.41 -1.71
C ARG A 7 7.70 18.50 -1.87
N SER A 8 7.75 17.49 -2.74
CA SER A 8 6.75 16.42 -2.76
C SER A 8 6.83 15.53 -1.51
N ALA A 9 7.99 15.45 -0.85
CA ALA A 9 8.19 14.76 0.42
C ALA A 9 7.89 15.67 1.62
N VAL A 10 7.33 15.09 2.69
CA VAL A 10 6.99 15.80 3.94
C VAL A 10 8.16 15.76 4.92
N ALA A 11 8.58 14.57 5.29
CA ALA A 11 9.65 14.37 6.26
C ALA A 11 11.02 14.69 5.65
N GLU A 12 11.92 15.24 6.47
CA GLU A 12 13.28 15.56 6.03
C GLU A 12 14.04 14.32 5.57
N GLY A 13 13.80 13.16 6.20
CA GLY A 13 14.40 11.89 5.78
C GLY A 13 14.01 11.49 4.36
N ASP A 14 12.75 11.75 3.95
CA ASP A 14 12.26 11.46 2.60
C ASP A 14 12.78 12.48 1.58
N ARG A 15 12.97 13.73 1.98
CA ARG A 15 13.64 14.74 1.16
C ARG A 15 15.10 14.38 0.91
N GLN A 16 15.80 13.97 1.97
CA GLN A 16 17.18 13.48 1.83
C GLN A 16 17.24 12.28 0.89
N LEU A 17 16.29 11.37 0.98
CA LEU A 17 16.19 10.24 0.06
C LEU A 17 16.07 10.70 -1.40
N LEU A 18 15.19 11.68 -1.70
CA LEU A 18 15.08 12.24 -3.05
C LEU A 18 16.38 12.88 -3.52
N ARG A 19 17.12 13.57 -2.63
CA ARG A 19 18.46 14.11 -2.95
C ARG A 19 19.45 12.99 -3.27
N ASP A 20 19.43 11.90 -2.50
CA ASP A 20 20.31 10.75 -2.71
C ASP A 20 20.01 10.07 -4.07
N PHE A 21 18.72 9.85 -4.39
CA PHE A 21 18.32 9.33 -5.71
C PHE A 21 18.70 10.27 -6.84
N HIS A 22 18.48 11.58 -6.68
CA HIS A 22 18.90 12.57 -7.67
C HIS A 22 20.42 12.53 -7.88
N GLN A 23 21.22 12.53 -6.81
CA GLN A 23 22.68 12.51 -6.89
C GLN A 23 23.18 11.27 -7.64
N THR A 24 22.56 10.12 -7.39
CA THR A 24 22.92 8.86 -8.08
C THR A 24 22.60 8.93 -9.57
N ILE A 25 21.42 9.44 -9.94
CA ILE A 25 21.00 9.58 -11.35
C ILE A 25 21.85 10.65 -12.06
N ALA A 26 22.15 11.77 -11.42
CA ALA A 26 22.92 12.88 -12.00
C ALA A 26 24.38 12.51 -12.32
N GLN A 27 24.89 11.39 -11.79
CA GLN A 27 26.20 10.86 -12.17
C GLN A 27 26.23 10.29 -13.60
N LYS A 28 25.06 9.94 -14.16
CA LYS A 28 24.91 9.34 -15.49
C LYS A 28 24.07 10.16 -16.46
N GLU A 29 23.23 11.03 -15.92
CA GLU A 29 22.27 11.83 -16.67
C GLU A 29 22.49 13.33 -16.39
N ASP A 30 23.27 13.98 -17.23
CA ASP A 30 23.62 15.41 -17.10
C ASP A 30 22.40 16.35 -17.00
N ASP A 31 21.24 15.91 -17.49
CA ASP A 31 20.00 16.68 -17.50
C ASP A 31 19.03 16.31 -16.36
N ALA A 32 19.54 15.68 -15.28
CA ALA A 32 18.82 15.49 -14.03
C ALA A 32 18.94 16.75 -13.15
N ARG A 33 17.80 17.23 -12.65
CA ARG A 33 17.69 18.42 -11.79
C ARG A 33 16.86 18.10 -10.56
N ILE A 34 17.10 18.81 -9.46
CA ILE A 34 16.28 18.80 -8.26
C ILE A 34 15.78 20.20 -7.95
N THR A 35 14.53 20.31 -7.54
CA THR A 35 13.91 21.60 -7.21
C THR A 35 13.26 21.60 -5.84
N ILE A 36 13.38 22.72 -5.13
CA ILE A 36 12.67 23.02 -3.89
C ILE A 36 11.40 23.85 -4.13
N SER A 37 11.08 24.12 -5.39
CA SER A 37 9.86 24.85 -5.78
C SER A 37 8.61 24.09 -5.36
N GLU A 38 7.62 24.80 -4.86
CA GLU A 38 6.27 24.31 -4.60
C GLU A 38 5.35 24.42 -5.83
N LEU A 39 5.91 24.83 -6.98
CA LEU A 39 5.21 24.95 -8.25
C LEU A 39 5.75 23.95 -9.26
N TYR A 40 4.87 23.46 -10.12
CA TYR A 40 5.26 22.61 -11.23
C TYR A 40 6.22 23.33 -12.18
N GLN A 41 7.28 22.65 -12.57
CA GLN A 41 8.21 23.09 -13.60
C GLN A 41 8.19 22.11 -14.77
N ASN A 42 8.06 22.62 -16.00
CA ASN A 42 7.97 21.77 -17.19
C ASN A 42 9.23 20.91 -17.34
N CYS A 43 9.05 19.61 -17.51
CA CYS A 43 10.12 18.63 -17.66
C CYS A 43 9.64 17.44 -18.51
N ASN A 44 10.58 16.57 -18.93
CA ASN A 44 10.28 15.37 -19.69
C ASN A 44 9.83 14.23 -18.75
N VAL A 45 10.50 14.11 -17.60
CA VAL A 45 10.21 13.14 -16.55
C VAL A 45 10.09 13.87 -15.22
N ALA A 46 9.00 13.67 -14.50
CA ALA A 46 8.85 14.17 -13.13
C ALA A 46 9.08 13.04 -12.13
N VAL A 47 9.80 13.33 -11.03
CA VAL A 47 10.05 12.38 -9.94
C VAL A 47 9.51 12.96 -8.65
N ILE A 48 8.62 12.22 -7.98
CA ILE A 48 8.01 12.61 -6.71
C ILE A 48 8.16 11.51 -5.65
N PHE A 49 8.07 11.91 -4.38
CA PHE A 49 8.00 10.98 -3.26
C PHE A 49 6.58 10.87 -2.72
N GLY A 50 6.15 9.63 -2.50
CA GLY A 50 4.87 9.31 -1.88
C GLY A 50 3.67 9.46 -2.80
N SER A 51 2.59 8.88 -2.36
CA SER A 51 1.28 8.91 -3.03
C SER A 51 0.64 10.31 -2.96
N TRP A 52 -0.39 10.52 -3.75
CA TRP A 52 -1.21 11.73 -3.71
C TRP A 52 -2.70 11.39 -3.66
N LYS A 53 -3.49 12.29 -3.07
CA LYS A 53 -4.96 12.28 -3.16
C LYS A 53 -5.40 13.25 -4.25
N LYS A 54 -6.44 12.86 -5.00
CA LYS A 54 -7.08 13.79 -5.92
C LYS A 54 -7.84 14.83 -5.10
N LEU A 55 -7.37 16.08 -5.13
CA LEU A 55 -7.98 17.19 -4.42
C LEU A 55 -9.19 17.73 -5.18
N SER A 56 -10.30 17.97 -4.49
CA SER A 56 -11.44 18.71 -5.00
C SER A 56 -11.14 20.24 -4.96
N LYS A 57 -11.97 21.06 -5.65
CA LYS A 57 -11.85 22.51 -5.57
C LYS A 57 -11.96 23.06 -4.15
N LYS A 58 -12.72 22.37 -3.28
CA LYS A 58 -12.87 22.74 -1.87
C LYS A 58 -11.59 22.43 -1.10
N ASP A 59 -10.98 21.27 -1.38
CA ASP A 59 -9.74 20.84 -0.74
C ASP A 59 -8.59 21.80 -1.05
N TYR A 60 -8.44 22.25 -2.30
CA TYR A 60 -7.44 23.27 -2.68
C TYR A 60 -7.56 24.57 -1.87
N LYS A 61 -8.78 24.93 -1.41
CA LYS A 61 -8.99 26.11 -0.57
C LYS A 61 -8.73 25.84 0.92
N GLN A 62 -8.85 24.60 1.35
CA GLN A 62 -8.80 24.20 2.76
C GLN A 62 -7.52 23.44 3.10
N ASP A 63 -6.92 22.74 2.14
CA ASP A 63 -5.68 21.98 2.37
C ASP A 63 -4.51 22.97 2.52
N ARG A 64 -3.94 22.94 3.70
CA ARG A 64 -2.77 23.72 4.07
C ARG A 64 -1.46 22.95 3.88
N ALA A 65 -1.52 21.74 3.34
CA ALA A 65 -0.36 20.91 3.11
C ALA A 65 0.22 21.14 1.69
N PRO A 66 1.27 21.97 1.54
CA PRO A 66 1.81 22.37 0.22
C PRO A 66 2.20 21.16 -0.65
N HIS A 67 2.69 20.08 -0.02
CA HIS A 67 3.08 18.85 -0.72
C HIS A 67 1.91 18.15 -1.44
N HIS A 68 0.69 18.20 -0.91
CA HIS A 68 -0.48 17.64 -1.58
C HIS A 68 -0.88 18.49 -2.79
N ILE A 69 -0.85 19.81 -2.65
CA ILE A 69 -1.13 20.77 -3.73
C ILE A 69 -0.13 20.55 -4.85
N LEU A 70 1.17 20.58 -4.53
CA LEU A 70 2.24 20.37 -5.50
C LEU A 70 2.09 19.04 -6.27
N LYS A 71 1.84 17.91 -5.57
CA LYS A 71 1.67 16.61 -6.25
C LYS A 71 0.46 16.61 -7.19
N ASN A 72 -0.66 17.20 -6.80
CA ASN A 72 -1.83 17.30 -7.68
C ASN A 72 -1.54 18.19 -8.89
N ASP A 73 -0.82 19.29 -8.71
CA ASP A 73 -0.43 20.18 -9.80
C ASP A 73 0.57 19.52 -10.74
N ILE A 74 1.54 18.76 -10.21
CA ILE A 74 2.44 17.94 -11.03
C ILE A 74 1.62 16.96 -11.86
N VAL A 75 0.79 16.13 -11.26
CA VAL A 75 -0.01 15.13 -11.98
C VAL A 75 -0.88 15.76 -13.06
N LYS A 76 -1.50 16.91 -12.78
CA LYS A 76 -2.37 17.61 -13.71
C LYS A 76 -1.60 18.26 -14.87
N GLN A 77 -0.51 18.97 -14.59
CA GLN A 77 0.23 19.77 -15.58
C GLN A 77 1.25 18.94 -16.36
N HIS A 78 1.81 17.89 -15.75
CA HIS A 78 2.73 16.97 -16.41
C HIS A 78 2.01 16.11 -17.48
N GLY A 79 0.72 15.87 -17.29
CA GLY A 79 -0.16 15.21 -18.26
C GLY A 79 0.21 13.75 -18.47
N LYS A 80 0.46 13.34 -19.72
CA LYS A 80 0.81 11.97 -20.11
C LYS A 80 2.31 11.68 -20.14
N LYS A 81 3.14 12.63 -19.74
CA LYS A 81 4.58 12.42 -19.65
C LYS A 81 4.92 11.48 -18.50
N PRO A 82 6.07 10.77 -18.55
CA PRO A 82 6.46 9.84 -17.50
C PRO A 82 6.55 10.49 -16.12
N LEU A 83 5.81 9.94 -15.15
CA LEU A 83 5.83 10.34 -13.74
C LEU A 83 6.39 9.19 -12.92
N VAL A 84 7.59 9.35 -12.37
CA VAL A 84 8.22 8.39 -11.46
C VAL A 84 7.80 8.69 -10.03
N ILE A 85 7.30 7.67 -9.35
CA ILE A 85 6.87 7.75 -7.95
C ILE A 85 7.78 6.86 -7.11
N ILE A 86 8.47 7.45 -6.14
CA ILE A 86 9.22 6.74 -5.12
C ILE A 86 8.33 6.65 -3.89
N GLU A 87 8.09 5.45 -3.37
CA GLU A 87 7.17 5.19 -2.26
C GLU A 87 7.77 4.18 -1.28
N THR A 88 7.22 4.09 -0.08
CA THR A 88 7.61 3.06 0.89
C THR A 88 7.55 1.66 0.28
N PRO A 89 8.43 0.74 0.71
CA PRO A 89 8.51 -0.59 0.10
C PRO A 89 7.25 -1.41 0.34
N LEU A 90 7.00 -2.37 -0.54
CA LEU A 90 5.91 -3.34 -0.40
C LEU A 90 6.32 -4.49 0.55
N LEU A 91 7.57 -4.95 0.40
CA LEU A 91 8.14 -6.05 1.15
C LEU A 91 9.23 -5.56 2.11
N ASN A 92 9.38 -6.24 3.26
CA ASN A 92 10.40 -5.94 4.27
C ASN A 92 10.36 -4.48 4.79
N ARG A 93 9.17 -3.99 5.10
CA ARG A 93 8.95 -2.64 5.64
C ARG A 93 9.55 -2.51 7.04
N LYS A 94 10.34 -1.48 7.28
CA LYS A 94 10.88 -1.12 8.59
C LYS A 94 9.99 -0.09 9.26
N ILE A 95 9.55 -0.37 10.49
CA ILE A 95 8.74 0.57 11.29
C ILE A 95 9.68 1.52 12.03
N GLY A 96 9.41 2.83 11.92
CA GLY A 96 10.16 3.87 12.64
C GLY A 96 11.62 4.05 12.22
N ARG A 97 12.03 3.51 11.07
CA ARG A 97 13.39 3.62 10.53
C ARG A 97 13.36 3.90 9.02
N ARG A 98 14.45 4.47 8.49
CA ARG A 98 14.66 4.55 7.05
C ARG A 98 14.66 3.14 6.46
N HIS A 99 13.95 2.94 5.34
CA HIS A 99 13.92 1.67 4.62
C HIS A 99 15.23 1.44 3.85
N ASP A 100 15.60 0.18 3.64
CA ASP A 100 16.74 -0.16 2.79
C ASP A 100 16.36 -0.09 1.32
N TYR A 101 15.10 -0.34 1.01
CA TYR A 101 14.51 -0.34 -0.33
C TYR A 101 13.32 0.60 -0.38
N TYR A 102 13.03 1.11 -1.57
CA TYR A 102 11.87 1.93 -1.86
C TYR A 102 11.21 1.44 -3.13
N ARG A 103 9.89 1.41 -3.16
CA ARG A 103 9.14 1.08 -4.36
C ARG A 103 9.27 2.22 -5.36
N VAL A 104 9.57 1.86 -6.60
CA VAL A 104 9.65 2.80 -7.73
C VAL A 104 8.61 2.39 -8.76
N GLY A 105 7.63 3.24 -8.97
CA GLY A 105 6.55 3.02 -9.93
C GLY A 105 6.51 4.13 -10.98
N LEU A 106 6.00 3.81 -12.16
CA LEU A 106 5.77 4.74 -13.24
C LEU A 106 4.27 5.05 -13.33
N ASN A 107 3.92 6.33 -13.44
CA ASN A 107 2.58 6.90 -13.63
C ASN A 107 1.60 6.72 -12.48
N HIS A 108 1.72 5.70 -11.66
CA HIS A 108 0.91 5.50 -10.45
C HIS A 108 1.63 4.62 -9.41
N PHE A 109 1.12 4.64 -8.17
CA PHE A 109 1.70 3.90 -7.03
C PHE A 109 0.92 2.64 -6.64
N LEU A 110 -0.22 2.36 -7.29
CA LEU A 110 -1.08 1.20 -7.01
C LEU A 110 -0.96 0.13 -8.07
N ASN A 111 -1.27 -1.11 -7.69
CA ASN A 111 -1.44 -2.22 -8.62
C ASN A 111 -2.50 -1.87 -9.68
N ASN A 112 -2.35 -2.37 -10.89
CA ASN A 112 -3.23 -2.13 -12.05
C ASN A 112 -3.40 -0.66 -12.49
N LEU A 113 -2.68 0.28 -11.87
CA LEU A 113 -2.63 1.68 -12.28
C LEU A 113 -1.21 2.13 -12.58
N GLY A 114 -0.23 1.62 -11.83
CA GLY A 114 1.19 1.90 -12.02
C GLY A 114 1.91 0.79 -12.76
N GLU A 115 3.02 1.15 -13.39
CA GLU A 115 3.95 0.23 -14.02
C GLU A 115 5.20 0.12 -13.14
N PHE A 116 5.65 -1.10 -12.85
CA PHE A 116 6.76 -1.35 -11.92
C PHE A 116 7.94 -2.07 -12.55
N ASN A 117 7.89 -2.33 -13.88
CA ASN A 117 8.93 -3.05 -14.64
C ASN A 117 9.35 -4.39 -13.99
N ASN A 118 8.38 -5.19 -13.57
CA ASN A 118 8.55 -6.33 -12.67
C ASN A 118 7.79 -7.58 -13.10
N LYS A 119 7.88 -7.98 -14.37
CA LYS A 119 7.23 -9.20 -14.90
C LYS A 119 8.23 -10.33 -15.02
N ASN A 120 7.82 -11.55 -14.61
CA ASN A 120 8.63 -12.78 -14.72
C ASN A 120 10.02 -12.65 -14.06
N CYS A 121 10.10 -12.00 -12.93
CA CYS A 121 11.34 -11.74 -12.23
C CYS A 121 11.92 -13.00 -11.57
N LYS A 122 13.25 -13.03 -11.42
CA LYS A 122 13.98 -14.11 -10.73
C LYS A 122 13.80 -14.00 -9.20
N PRO A 123 14.05 -15.09 -8.44
CA PRO A 123 13.91 -15.08 -6.98
C PRO A 123 15.04 -14.35 -6.22
N ASP A 124 16.13 -14.02 -6.89
CA ASP A 124 17.37 -13.50 -6.31
C ASP A 124 17.16 -12.25 -5.43
N ARG A 125 16.38 -11.26 -5.88
CA ARG A 125 16.07 -10.07 -5.09
C ARG A 125 15.19 -10.39 -3.88
N PHE A 126 14.19 -11.25 -4.05
CA PHE A 126 13.36 -11.70 -2.95
C PHE A 126 14.19 -12.43 -1.88
N ASN A 127 15.10 -13.31 -2.30
CA ASN A 127 15.99 -14.03 -1.40
C ASN A 127 16.91 -13.09 -0.59
N LYS A 128 17.39 -12.00 -1.21
CA LYS A 128 18.17 -10.97 -0.51
C LYS A 128 17.40 -10.25 0.59
N LEU A 129 16.06 -10.18 0.50
CA LEU A 129 15.23 -9.58 1.54
C LEU A 129 15.14 -10.43 2.82
N GLY A 130 15.58 -11.69 2.78
CA GLY A 130 15.54 -12.61 3.93
C GLY A 130 14.12 -12.96 4.40
N LEU A 131 13.14 -12.85 3.51
CA LEU A 131 11.74 -13.16 3.79
C LEU A 131 11.48 -14.66 3.56
N THR A 132 10.57 -15.21 4.36
CA THR A 132 10.14 -16.61 4.25
C THR A 132 8.70 -16.67 3.78
N ILE A 133 8.40 -17.52 2.82
CA ILE A 133 7.05 -17.83 2.37
C ILE A 133 6.61 -19.09 3.15
N LYS A 134 5.69 -18.91 4.12
CA LYS A 134 5.14 -20.06 4.87
C LYS A 134 4.15 -20.84 4.00
N PRO A 135 3.99 -22.16 4.18
CA PRO A 135 2.93 -22.92 3.50
C PRO A 135 1.56 -22.28 3.68
N TRP A 136 0.67 -22.42 2.68
CA TRP A 136 -0.70 -21.97 2.83
C TRP A 136 -1.39 -22.65 4.02
N ARG A 137 -2.10 -21.87 4.81
CA ARG A 137 -2.92 -22.35 5.91
C ARG A 137 -4.28 -22.78 5.38
N ALA A 138 -4.57 -24.08 5.46
CA ALA A 138 -5.85 -24.62 5.01
C ALA A 138 -7.00 -24.27 5.95
N GLU A 139 -6.74 -24.19 7.26
CA GLU A 139 -7.74 -23.93 8.31
C GLU A 139 -7.25 -22.87 9.29
N GLY A 140 -8.19 -22.17 9.92
CA GLY A 140 -7.91 -21.18 10.96
C GLY A 140 -9.17 -20.86 11.77
N ASP A 141 -8.99 -20.12 12.86
CA ASP A 141 -10.03 -19.93 13.86
C ASP A 141 -10.95 -18.75 13.56
N HIS A 142 -10.48 -17.74 12.82
CA HIS A 142 -11.19 -16.49 12.62
C HIS A 142 -10.91 -15.87 11.24
N ILE A 143 -11.79 -14.96 10.85
CA ILE A 143 -11.60 -14.09 9.70
C ILE A 143 -11.02 -12.75 10.18
N LEU A 144 -9.95 -12.28 9.54
CA LEU A 144 -9.33 -11.02 9.88
C LEU A 144 -9.67 -9.95 8.85
N VAL A 145 -10.44 -8.93 9.24
CA VAL A 145 -10.73 -7.76 8.41
C VAL A 145 -9.66 -6.70 8.68
N LEU A 146 -8.90 -6.35 7.64
CA LEU A 146 -7.79 -5.41 7.72
C LEU A 146 -8.26 -3.99 7.38
N GLY A 147 -8.37 -3.15 8.40
CA GLY A 147 -8.58 -1.71 8.24
C GLY A 147 -7.39 -1.03 7.58
N GLN A 148 -7.59 0.19 7.15
CA GLN A 148 -6.59 1.01 6.48
C GLN A 148 -6.63 2.44 7.00
N ASN A 149 -5.53 3.19 6.88
CA ASN A 149 -5.50 4.58 7.28
C ASN A 149 -6.61 5.37 6.57
N LEU A 150 -7.46 6.05 7.34
CA LEU A 150 -8.61 6.81 6.82
C LEU A 150 -8.18 7.93 5.84
N ASN A 151 -6.93 8.34 5.93
CA ASN A 151 -6.35 9.36 5.08
C ASN A 151 -5.47 8.80 3.96
N ASP A 152 -5.44 7.49 3.75
CA ASP A 152 -4.60 6.87 2.74
C ASP A 152 -5.06 7.23 1.31
N ALA A 153 -4.13 7.68 0.49
CA ALA A 153 -4.37 7.98 -0.92
C ALA A 153 -4.77 6.73 -1.72
N SER A 154 -4.36 5.54 -1.28
CA SER A 154 -4.70 4.27 -1.94
C SER A 154 -6.17 3.88 -1.80
N LEU A 155 -6.92 4.56 -0.94
CA LEU A 155 -8.38 4.41 -0.87
C LEU A 155 -9.11 4.95 -2.11
N LEU A 156 -8.46 5.83 -2.89
CA LEU A 156 -9.04 6.48 -4.08
C LEU A 156 -10.40 7.14 -3.81
N GLY A 157 -10.61 7.63 -2.58
CA GLY A 157 -11.85 8.26 -2.12
C GLY A 157 -12.90 7.30 -1.55
N ALA A 158 -12.59 6.01 -1.40
CA ALA A 158 -13.49 5.08 -0.72
C ALA A 158 -13.67 5.45 0.76
N ASP A 159 -14.92 5.37 1.22
CA ASP A 159 -15.26 5.52 2.64
C ASP A 159 -14.91 4.23 3.39
N MET A 160 -13.87 4.29 4.20
CA MET A 160 -13.35 3.13 4.92
C MET A 160 -14.30 2.68 6.05
N GLU A 161 -15.01 3.58 6.70
CA GLU A 161 -16.00 3.21 7.72
C GLU A 161 -17.15 2.44 7.08
N LEU A 162 -17.71 2.95 5.99
CA LEU A 162 -18.78 2.28 5.25
C LEU A 162 -18.30 0.93 4.71
N TRP A 163 -17.06 0.88 4.18
CA TRP A 163 -16.47 -0.37 3.66
C TRP A 163 -16.36 -1.43 4.76
N VAL A 164 -15.82 -1.09 5.94
CA VAL A 164 -15.69 -2.02 7.05
C VAL A 164 -17.04 -2.56 7.49
N ILE A 165 -18.03 -1.67 7.70
CA ILE A 165 -19.36 -2.06 8.15
C ILE A 165 -20.04 -2.97 7.13
N THR A 166 -19.99 -2.64 5.85
CA THR A 166 -20.63 -3.43 4.79
C THR A 166 -19.93 -4.77 4.59
N THR A 167 -18.61 -4.80 4.67
CA THR A 167 -17.81 -6.03 4.59
C THR A 167 -18.16 -6.99 5.74
N ILE A 168 -18.18 -6.51 6.98
CA ILE A 168 -18.53 -7.34 8.14
C ILE A 168 -19.97 -7.84 8.05
N LYS A 169 -20.91 -6.99 7.66
CA LYS A 169 -22.32 -7.41 7.43
C LYS A 169 -22.44 -8.49 6.36
N HIS A 170 -21.60 -8.46 5.34
CA HIS A 170 -21.55 -9.49 4.30
C HIS A 170 -20.96 -10.78 4.88
N LEU A 171 -19.84 -10.72 5.57
CA LEU A 171 -19.18 -11.86 6.19
C LEU A 171 -20.10 -12.61 7.16
N LEU A 172 -20.88 -11.91 7.98
CA LEU A 172 -21.85 -12.51 8.91
C LEU A 172 -22.89 -13.42 8.23
N LYS A 173 -23.12 -13.26 6.93
CA LYS A 173 -24.04 -14.11 6.15
C LYS A 173 -23.35 -15.37 5.60
N HIS A 174 -22.01 -15.37 5.49
CA HIS A 174 -21.26 -16.40 4.77
C HIS A 174 -20.31 -17.21 5.65
N THR A 175 -20.07 -16.82 6.90
CA THR A 175 -19.24 -17.57 7.85
C THR A 175 -19.85 -17.60 9.25
N LYS A 176 -19.52 -18.65 10.00
CA LYS A 176 -19.78 -18.72 11.46
C LYS A 176 -18.51 -18.48 12.26
N ARG A 177 -17.35 -18.35 11.62
CA ARG A 177 -16.10 -18.04 12.31
C ARG A 177 -16.17 -16.66 12.98
N PRO A 178 -15.49 -16.46 14.11
CA PRO A 178 -15.29 -15.11 14.64
C PRO A 178 -14.68 -14.18 13.59
N ILE A 179 -15.13 -12.93 13.57
CA ILE A 179 -14.63 -11.88 12.69
C ILE A 179 -13.86 -10.90 13.55
N HIS A 180 -12.57 -10.81 13.36
CA HIS A 180 -11.70 -9.87 14.03
C HIS A 180 -11.43 -8.67 13.12
N PHE A 181 -11.72 -7.47 13.59
CA PHE A 181 -11.41 -6.25 12.87
C PHE A 181 -10.14 -5.61 13.45
N ARG A 182 -9.10 -5.48 12.62
CA ARG A 182 -7.87 -4.79 12.95
C ARG A 182 -7.86 -3.39 12.31
N ASP A 183 -7.87 -2.36 13.14
CA ASP A 183 -7.74 -0.98 12.66
C ASP A 183 -6.27 -0.65 12.33
N HIS A 184 -6.08 0.37 11.48
CA HIS A 184 -4.75 0.90 11.22
C HIS A 184 -4.24 1.69 12.45
N PRO A 185 -2.99 1.50 12.89
CA PRO A 185 -2.47 2.16 14.10
C PRO A 185 -2.63 3.68 14.11
N GLU A 186 -2.47 4.33 12.95
CA GLU A 186 -2.60 5.79 12.81
C GLU A 186 -4.04 6.31 12.93
N ASN A 187 -5.05 5.45 12.89
CA ASN A 187 -6.44 5.85 13.06
C ASN A 187 -6.79 6.14 14.53
N GLY A 188 -5.95 5.74 15.49
CA GLY A 188 -6.20 5.97 16.91
C GLY A 188 -7.53 5.37 17.39
N ARG A 189 -7.88 4.17 16.89
CA ARG A 189 -9.13 3.44 17.19
C ARG A 189 -10.43 4.14 16.70
N LYS A 190 -10.34 5.03 15.73
CA LYS A 190 -11.55 5.74 15.21
C LYS A 190 -12.64 4.79 14.70
N LEU A 191 -12.26 3.69 14.05
CA LEU A 191 -13.20 2.70 13.55
C LEU A 191 -13.70 1.73 14.63
N GLN A 192 -13.02 1.63 15.78
CA GLN A 192 -13.48 0.80 16.90
C GLN A 192 -14.89 1.18 17.35
N TRP A 193 -15.15 2.49 17.48
CA TRP A 193 -16.47 2.97 17.86
C TRP A 193 -17.56 2.63 16.84
N ALA A 194 -17.25 2.74 15.55
CA ALA A 194 -18.15 2.34 14.49
C ALA A 194 -18.47 0.83 14.54
N ILE A 195 -17.46 -0.01 14.80
CA ILE A 195 -17.62 -1.46 14.97
C ILE A 195 -18.52 -1.75 16.18
N THR A 196 -18.21 -1.17 17.33
CA THR A 196 -19.01 -1.37 18.55
C THR A 196 -20.45 -0.97 18.33
N ARG A 197 -20.71 0.20 17.77
CA ARG A 197 -22.08 0.69 17.53
C ARG A 197 -22.90 -0.20 16.58
N ASN A 198 -22.26 -0.77 15.54
CA ASN A 198 -22.97 -1.52 14.50
C ASN A 198 -23.11 -3.02 14.82
N PHE A 199 -22.28 -3.56 15.74
CA PHE A 199 -22.18 -5.00 15.98
C PHE A 199 -22.20 -5.38 17.47
N HIS A 200 -22.73 -4.52 18.34
CA HIS A 200 -22.81 -4.76 19.79
C HIS A 200 -23.71 -5.97 20.15
N ASP A 201 -24.65 -6.32 19.28
CA ASP A 201 -25.60 -7.42 19.51
C ASP A 201 -25.02 -8.81 19.18
N THR A 202 -23.84 -8.86 18.57
CA THR A 202 -23.22 -10.13 18.17
C THR A 202 -21.88 -10.36 18.84
N LYS A 203 -21.68 -11.57 19.37
CA LYS A 203 -20.40 -12.02 19.89
C LYS A 203 -19.43 -12.46 18.79
N GLN A 204 -19.89 -12.57 17.55
CA GLN A 204 -19.08 -13.02 16.41
C GLN A 204 -18.08 -11.96 15.94
N VAL A 205 -18.36 -10.67 16.15
CA VAL A 205 -17.51 -9.55 15.74
C VAL A 205 -16.70 -9.04 16.93
N LYS A 206 -15.38 -8.94 16.78
CA LYS A 206 -14.48 -8.45 17.82
C LYS A 206 -13.50 -7.43 17.22
N TYR A 207 -13.13 -6.44 18.03
CA TYR A 207 -12.01 -5.57 17.72
C TYR A 207 -10.69 -6.29 18.07
N ASP A 208 -9.74 -6.31 17.14
CA ASP A 208 -8.44 -6.92 17.35
C ASP A 208 -7.50 -5.93 18.04
N GLU A 209 -7.04 -6.28 19.22
CA GLU A 209 -6.12 -5.48 20.05
C GLU A 209 -4.67 -5.96 19.97
N SER A 210 -4.35 -6.85 19.04
CA SER A 210 -3.00 -7.39 18.85
C SER A 210 -1.99 -6.27 18.57
N LYS A 211 -0.79 -6.40 19.14
CA LYS A 211 0.25 -5.37 19.00
C LYS A 211 0.79 -5.31 17.57
N THR A 212 1.00 -6.43 16.94
CA THR A 212 1.56 -6.53 15.59
C THR A 212 0.61 -7.19 14.61
N ILE A 213 0.82 -6.97 13.32
CA ILE A 213 0.07 -7.68 12.28
C ILE A 213 0.32 -9.19 12.35
N ARG A 214 1.52 -9.63 12.73
CA ARG A 214 1.82 -11.07 12.88
C ARG A 214 1.00 -11.73 13.97
N ASP A 215 0.77 -11.02 15.09
CA ASP A 215 -0.08 -11.52 16.17
C ASP A 215 -1.54 -11.68 15.68
N SER A 216 -2.05 -10.71 14.91
CA SER A 216 -3.38 -10.77 14.31
C SER A 216 -3.53 -11.89 13.29
N LEU A 217 -2.47 -12.19 12.54
CA LEU A 217 -2.45 -13.28 11.55
C LEU A 217 -2.36 -14.66 12.18
N GLN A 218 -2.01 -14.75 13.47
CA GLN A 218 -1.92 -16.03 14.15
C GLN A 218 -3.29 -16.70 14.16
N ASN A 219 -3.36 -17.92 13.62
CA ASN A 219 -4.59 -18.70 13.45
C ASN A 219 -5.69 -18.04 12.60
N ALA A 220 -5.43 -16.96 11.88
CA ALA A 220 -6.40 -16.42 10.94
C ALA A 220 -6.65 -17.44 9.80
N HIS A 221 -7.91 -17.70 9.48
CA HIS A 221 -8.31 -18.56 8.36
C HIS A 221 -8.15 -17.82 7.03
N CYS A 222 -8.62 -16.59 6.97
CA CYS A 222 -8.55 -15.73 5.80
C CYS A 222 -8.54 -14.27 6.22
N CYS A 223 -7.87 -13.42 5.43
CA CYS A 223 -7.95 -11.97 5.57
C CYS A 223 -8.89 -11.36 4.53
N VAL A 224 -9.59 -10.28 4.88
CA VAL A 224 -10.31 -9.42 3.93
C VAL A 224 -9.71 -8.03 3.99
N ALA A 225 -9.33 -7.48 2.83
CA ALA A 225 -8.64 -6.20 2.74
C ALA A 225 -9.12 -5.35 1.56
N TYR A 226 -9.06 -4.03 1.67
CA TYR A 226 -9.27 -3.14 0.52
C TYR A 226 -7.99 -3.05 -0.32
N THR A 227 -7.10 -2.10 -0.04
CA THR A 227 -5.79 -1.97 -0.71
C THR A 227 -4.62 -2.05 0.27
N SER A 228 -4.86 -2.56 1.48
CA SER A 228 -3.86 -2.60 2.55
C SER A 228 -2.61 -3.40 2.17
N GLY A 229 -1.44 -2.83 2.44
CA GLY A 229 -0.16 -3.53 2.28
C GLY A 229 0.00 -4.75 3.20
N SER A 230 -0.76 -4.84 4.30
CA SER A 230 -0.80 -6.02 5.18
C SER A 230 -1.33 -7.28 4.50
N SER A 231 -1.95 -7.16 3.31
CA SER A 231 -2.25 -8.30 2.45
C SER A 231 -0.99 -9.08 2.06
N LEU A 232 0.15 -8.40 1.89
CA LEU A 232 1.42 -9.04 1.58
C LEU A 232 2.00 -9.76 2.81
N ASP A 233 1.85 -9.18 4.00
CA ASP A 233 2.21 -9.85 5.25
C ASP A 233 1.40 -11.13 5.44
N ALA A 234 0.09 -11.09 5.13
CA ALA A 234 -0.80 -12.24 5.22
C ALA A 234 -0.36 -13.37 4.27
N ILE A 235 -0.13 -13.10 3.00
CA ILE A 235 0.28 -14.14 2.05
C ILE A 235 1.68 -14.69 2.35
N LEU A 236 2.60 -13.89 2.87
CA LEU A 236 3.90 -14.37 3.36
C LEU A 236 3.73 -15.32 4.55
N ASP A 237 2.79 -15.03 5.45
CA ASP A 237 2.50 -15.85 6.64
C ASP A 237 1.60 -17.07 6.33
N GLY A 238 1.27 -17.26 5.04
CA GLY A 238 0.46 -18.39 4.57
C GLY A 238 -1.05 -18.21 4.78
N VAL A 239 -1.52 -17.01 5.07
CA VAL A 239 -2.95 -16.69 5.23
C VAL A 239 -3.51 -16.19 3.90
N PRO A 240 -4.54 -16.86 3.34
CA PRO A 240 -5.18 -16.39 2.11
C PRO A 240 -5.86 -15.02 2.33
N VAL A 241 -5.97 -14.26 1.26
CA VAL A 241 -6.58 -12.92 1.28
C VAL A 241 -7.70 -12.83 0.25
N ILE A 242 -8.81 -12.22 0.62
CA ILE A 242 -9.85 -11.75 -0.30
C ILE A 242 -9.73 -10.23 -0.40
N PRO A 243 -9.04 -9.71 -1.43
CA PRO A 243 -9.03 -8.27 -1.69
C PRO A 243 -10.37 -7.84 -2.30
N THR A 244 -10.91 -6.72 -1.83
CA THR A 244 -12.16 -6.16 -2.36
C THR A 244 -11.92 -5.02 -3.36
N SER A 245 -10.66 -4.74 -3.68
CA SER A 245 -10.25 -3.76 -4.68
C SER A 245 -9.21 -4.36 -5.61
N GLN A 246 -9.42 -4.20 -6.93
CA GLN A 246 -8.45 -4.63 -7.96
C GLN A 246 -7.08 -3.93 -7.86
N TYR A 247 -6.98 -2.87 -7.07
CA TYR A 247 -5.74 -2.13 -6.84
C TYR A 247 -4.88 -2.72 -5.71
N ASN A 248 -5.36 -3.77 -5.05
CA ASN A 248 -4.56 -4.53 -4.08
C ASN A 248 -3.51 -5.38 -4.82
N PHE A 249 -2.28 -5.43 -4.29
CA PHE A 249 -1.17 -6.15 -4.92
C PHE A 249 -1.34 -7.68 -4.95
N VAL A 250 -2.24 -8.24 -4.15
CA VAL A 250 -2.53 -9.68 -4.16
C VAL A 250 -3.73 -10.07 -5.05
N TRP A 251 -4.30 -9.11 -5.79
CA TRP A 251 -5.51 -9.32 -6.58
C TRP A 251 -5.44 -10.55 -7.47
N GLU A 252 -4.41 -10.69 -8.29
CA GLU A 252 -4.30 -11.73 -9.33
C GLU A 252 -4.25 -13.17 -8.77
N ILE A 253 -3.77 -13.35 -7.55
CA ILE A 253 -3.61 -14.66 -6.92
C ILE A 253 -4.77 -15.05 -5.99
N SER A 254 -5.74 -14.18 -5.78
CA SER A 254 -6.75 -14.27 -4.73
C SER A 254 -8.15 -14.54 -5.28
N SER A 255 -9.09 -14.97 -4.43
CA SER A 255 -10.52 -14.83 -4.67
C SER A 255 -10.94 -13.37 -4.54
N HIS A 256 -11.91 -12.94 -5.33
CA HIS A 256 -12.44 -11.56 -5.28
C HIS A 256 -13.85 -11.49 -4.68
N ASN A 257 -14.43 -12.64 -4.37
CA ASN A 257 -15.78 -12.76 -3.83
C ASN A 257 -15.73 -13.13 -2.34
N ILE A 258 -16.36 -12.33 -1.48
CA ILE A 258 -16.47 -12.61 -0.06
C ILE A 258 -17.21 -13.93 0.23
N ASN A 259 -18.03 -14.40 -0.69
CA ASN A 259 -18.71 -15.70 -0.54
C ASN A 259 -17.72 -16.88 -0.49
N ASP A 260 -16.49 -16.71 -0.99
CA ASP A 260 -15.45 -17.73 -0.96
C ASP A 260 -14.72 -17.79 0.40
N ILE A 261 -15.20 -17.07 1.42
CA ILE A 261 -14.50 -16.86 2.69
C ILE A 261 -14.15 -18.16 3.43
N GLU A 262 -14.95 -19.21 3.28
CA GLU A 262 -14.68 -20.54 3.89
C GLU A 262 -13.73 -21.39 3.03
N ASN A 263 -13.62 -21.10 1.73
CA ASN A 263 -12.75 -21.79 0.79
C ASN A 263 -12.02 -20.78 -0.11
N PRO A 264 -11.17 -19.93 0.46
CA PRO A 264 -10.50 -18.87 -0.31
C PRO A 264 -9.46 -19.49 -1.25
N LYS A 265 -9.30 -18.89 -2.43
CA LYS A 265 -8.27 -19.29 -3.40
C LYS A 265 -6.88 -19.14 -2.79
N MET A 266 -6.07 -20.18 -2.92
CA MET A 266 -4.66 -20.25 -2.54
C MET A 266 -3.82 -20.39 -3.81
N GLY A 267 -3.68 -19.28 -4.56
CA GLY A 267 -2.94 -19.25 -5.82
C GLY A 267 -1.42 -19.32 -5.62
N GLU A 268 -0.70 -19.54 -6.73
CA GLU A 268 0.76 -19.42 -6.75
C GLU A 268 1.15 -17.97 -6.45
N ARG A 269 1.99 -17.77 -5.43
CA ARG A 269 2.35 -16.44 -4.91
C ARG A 269 3.83 -16.11 -5.05
N GLU A 270 4.64 -17.11 -5.30
CA GLU A 270 6.10 -16.98 -5.41
C GLU A 270 6.47 -15.98 -6.51
N GLN A 271 5.90 -16.14 -7.70
CA GLN A 271 6.16 -15.25 -8.82
C GLN A 271 5.69 -13.81 -8.54
N LEU A 272 4.55 -13.63 -7.87
CA LEU A 272 4.10 -12.32 -7.42
C LEU A 272 5.12 -11.68 -6.47
N LEU A 273 5.57 -12.41 -5.47
CA LEU A 273 6.54 -11.91 -4.48
C LEU A 273 7.91 -11.59 -5.12
N TYR A 274 8.34 -12.40 -6.09
CA TYR A 274 9.56 -12.13 -6.87
C TYR A 274 9.40 -10.84 -7.69
N ASN A 275 8.26 -10.68 -8.36
CA ASN A 275 7.95 -9.46 -9.10
C ASN A 275 7.92 -8.23 -8.19
N LEU A 276 7.30 -8.32 -7.00
CA LEU A 276 7.24 -7.21 -6.04
C LEU A 276 8.62 -6.86 -5.46
N ALA A 277 9.53 -7.84 -5.30
CA ALA A 277 10.90 -7.57 -4.91
C ALA A 277 11.65 -6.73 -5.97
N TYR A 278 11.33 -6.91 -7.25
CA TYR A 278 11.86 -6.11 -8.36
C TYR A 278 11.16 -4.76 -8.56
N ALA A 279 10.02 -4.53 -7.89
CA ALA A 279 9.39 -3.21 -7.87
C ALA A 279 10.07 -2.25 -6.88
N GLN A 280 11.01 -2.71 -6.07
CA GLN A 280 11.68 -1.91 -5.03
C GLN A 280 13.20 -1.94 -5.20
N TRP A 281 13.80 -0.77 -4.94
CA TRP A 281 15.20 -0.48 -5.21
C TRP A 281 15.83 0.26 -4.04
N SER A 282 17.09 -0.05 -3.73
CA SER A 282 17.91 0.81 -2.88
C SER A 282 18.49 1.96 -3.69
N VAL A 283 18.95 3.01 -3.01
CA VAL A 283 19.63 4.15 -3.67
C VAL A 283 20.85 3.68 -4.47
N GLN A 284 21.60 2.71 -3.94
CA GLN A 284 22.79 2.18 -4.57
C GLN A 284 22.52 1.36 -5.84
N GLU A 285 21.32 0.77 -5.95
CA GLU A 285 20.96 -0.10 -7.08
C GLU A 285 20.38 0.67 -8.29
N ILE A 286 20.03 1.94 -8.12
CA ILE A 286 19.49 2.80 -9.21
C ILE A 286 20.62 3.36 -10.11
N GLN A 287 21.80 2.85 -9.99
CA GLN A 287 22.94 3.23 -10.83
C GLN A 287 22.80 2.78 -12.29
#